data_5ead73d9c0380b4b6e7e780c7e1679a9
#
_entry.id   5ead73d9c0380b4b6e7e780c7e1679a9
#
_cell.length_a   1.000
_cell.length_b   1.000
_cell.length_c   1.000
_cell.angle_alpha   90.00
_cell.angle_beta   90.00
_cell.angle_gamma   90.00
#
_symmetry.space_group_name_H-M   'P 1'
#
loop_
_entity.id
_entity.type
_entity.pdbx_description
1 polymer ?
#
loop_
_entity_poly.entity_id
_entity_poly.type
_entity_poly.pdbx_seq_one_letter_code
_entity_poly.pdbx_strand_id
1 'polypeptide(L)'
;VVAAEYFAPTGTGVMMNLGDPDLADKYASLPCDGIGLMREEFIWTTFIHEHPLYLIEQGKPEKVIDMLAEGISKVCRALAPRPVVLRFSDFKSGEYRNLKGGDKYEPVEPADLLGWRGASRYYDPKYTAAFRLELKAVKKVREEYGLKNLNCMIPFCRTVAEAAKVTAIMKEEGLERGPDFKLFLMA
;
A
#
# COMPACT_ATOMS: atom_id res chain seq x y z
N VAL A 1 25.80 -2.06 -17.03
CA VAL A 1 24.47 -1.44 -17.20
C VAL A 1 24.15 -1.44 -18.67
N VAL A 2 23.10 -2.16 -19.10
CA VAL A 2 22.64 -2.18 -20.49
C VAL A 2 21.88 -0.87 -20.72
N ALA A 3 22.20 -0.12 -21.77
CA ALA A 3 21.53 1.12 -22.09
C ALA A 3 20.07 0.88 -22.48
N ALA A 4 19.18 1.80 -22.10
CA ALA A 4 17.73 1.68 -22.34
C ALA A 4 17.37 1.53 -23.84
N GLU A 5 18.21 2.02 -24.73
CA GLU A 5 18.06 1.92 -26.19
C GLU A 5 18.08 0.49 -26.75
N TYR A 6 18.56 -0.49 -25.96
CA TYR A 6 18.56 -1.90 -26.36
C TYR A 6 17.28 -2.67 -25.99
N PHE A 7 16.32 -2.04 -25.36
CA PHE A 7 15.05 -2.67 -25.01
C PHE A 7 14.00 -2.44 -26.10
N ALA A 8 13.74 -3.50 -26.86
CA ALA A 8 12.65 -3.47 -27.84
C ALA A 8 11.28 -3.46 -27.14
N PRO A 9 10.30 -2.70 -27.64
CA PRO A 9 8.93 -2.78 -27.15
C PRO A 9 8.40 -4.21 -27.25
N THR A 10 7.77 -4.68 -26.17
CA THR A 10 7.16 -6.01 -26.12
C THR A 10 5.63 -5.90 -26.11
N GLY A 11 4.93 -6.96 -26.57
CA GLY A 11 3.47 -7.02 -26.47
C GLY A 11 2.96 -7.25 -25.04
N THR A 12 3.86 -7.55 -24.10
CA THR A 12 3.56 -7.76 -22.68
C THR A 12 4.18 -6.65 -21.85
N GLY A 13 3.40 -6.06 -20.96
CA GLY A 13 3.89 -5.01 -20.05
C GLY A 13 4.88 -5.59 -19.03
N VAL A 14 6.03 -4.95 -18.89
CA VAL A 14 7.09 -5.31 -17.90
C VAL A 14 7.07 -4.28 -16.79
N MET A 15 6.64 -4.70 -15.60
CA MET A 15 6.49 -3.83 -14.44
C MET A 15 7.51 -4.19 -13.36
N MET A 16 7.96 -3.18 -12.61
CA MET A 16 8.93 -3.36 -11.53
C MET A 16 8.26 -3.49 -10.17
N ASN A 17 9.00 -4.06 -9.22
CA ASN A 17 8.70 -3.96 -7.80
C ASN A 17 9.52 -2.82 -7.18
N LEU A 18 8.89 -2.01 -6.32
CA LEU A 18 9.54 -0.92 -5.62
C LEU A 18 9.15 -0.94 -4.14
N GLY A 19 10.14 -0.87 -3.25
CA GLY A 19 9.92 -0.73 -1.82
C GLY A 19 10.16 0.70 -1.35
N ASP A 20 11.38 1.20 -1.55
CA ASP A 20 11.82 2.50 -1.05
C ASP A 20 11.38 3.65 -1.98
N PRO A 21 10.51 4.57 -1.51
CA PRO A 21 10.07 5.72 -2.30
C PRO A 21 11.20 6.66 -2.74
N ASP A 22 12.29 6.74 -1.98
CA ASP A 22 13.41 7.62 -2.28
C ASP A 22 14.23 7.15 -3.50
N LEU A 23 14.02 5.92 -3.94
CA LEU A 23 14.60 5.37 -5.15
C LEU A 23 13.74 5.56 -6.42
N ALA A 24 12.57 6.19 -6.29
CA ALA A 24 11.59 6.31 -7.38
C ALA A 24 12.17 6.94 -8.64
N ASP A 25 12.89 8.07 -8.52
CA ASP A 25 13.47 8.77 -9.67
C ASP A 25 14.50 7.91 -10.40
N LYS A 26 15.34 7.18 -9.65
CA LYS A 26 16.32 6.25 -10.21
C LYS A 26 15.66 5.15 -11.03
N TYR A 27 14.58 4.56 -10.51
CA TYR A 27 13.87 3.48 -11.18
C TYR A 27 12.96 3.98 -12.30
N ALA A 28 12.47 5.21 -12.22
CA ALA A 28 11.68 5.82 -13.28
C ALA A 28 12.46 5.98 -14.59
N SER A 29 13.79 6.08 -14.53
CA SER A 29 14.66 6.15 -15.72
C SER A 29 14.87 4.78 -16.42
N LEU A 30 14.47 3.68 -15.78
CA LEU A 30 14.59 2.35 -16.36
C LEU A 30 13.43 2.04 -17.32
N PRO A 31 13.67 1.21 -18.35
CA PRO A 31 12.65 0.80 -19.30
C PRO A 31 11.66 -0.16 -18.63
N CYS A 32 10.55 0.38 -18.10
CA CYS A 32 9.48 -0.38 -17.51
C CYS A 32 8.11 0.26 -17.82
N ASP A 33 7.07 -0.53 -17.80
CA ASP A 33 5.70 -0.08 -18.08
C ASP A 33 4.98 0.46 -16.82
N GLY A 34 5.64 0.41 -15.67
CA GLY A 34 5.13 0.92 -14.39
C GLY A 34 5.66 0.16 -13.19
N ILE A 35 5.05 0.41 -12.03
CA ILE A 35 5.29 -0.32 -10.79
C ILE A 35 4.13 -1.31 -10.56
N GLY A 36 4.41 -2.60 -10.69
CA GLY A 36 3.44 -3.67 -10.47
C GLY A 36 3.21 -4.00 -9.00
N LEU A 37 4.19 -3.69 -8.16
CA LEU A 37 4.11 -3.87 -6.70
C LEU A 37 4.94 -2.81 -5.98
N MET A 38 4.28 -1.80 -5.42
CA MET A 38 4.85 -0.91 -4.43
C MET A 38 4.54 -1.44 -3.03
N ARG A 39 5.57 -1.66 -2.23
CA ARG A 39 5.42 -2.16 -0.86
C ARG A 39 5.25 -1.02 0.13
N GLU A 40 4.05 -0.87 0.68
CA GLU A 40 3.74 0.17 1.65
C GLU A 40 4.55 0.06 2.96
N GLU A 41 4.92 -1.16 3.32
CA GLU A 41 5.65 -1.49 4.55
C GLU A 41 6.96 -0.69 4.72
N PHE A 42 7.61 -0.35 3.61
CA PHE A 42 8.83 0.47 3.66
C PHE A 42 8.56 1.88 4.20
N ILE A 43 7.39 2.46 3.91
CA ILE A 43 7.02 3.77 4.46
C ILE A 43 6.83 3.66 5.97
N TRP A 44 6.20 2.59 6.44
CA TRP A 44 6.00 2.33 7.86
C TRP A 44 7.33 2.17 8.62
N THR A 45 8.26 1.39 8.08
CA THR A 45 9.51 1.06 8.75
C THR A 45 10.58 2.14 8.61
N THR A 46 10.56 2.95 7.54
CA THR A 46 11.58 3.96 7.28
C THR A 46 11.19 5.34 7.77
N PHE A 47 9.90 5.68 7.73
CA PHE A 47 9.46 7.05 8.02
C PHE A 47 8.52 7.14 9.23
N ILE A 48 7.55 6.23 9.38
CA ILE A 48 6.51 6.32 10.42
C ILE A 48 6.99 5.76 11.76
N HIS A 49 7.57 4.56 11.77
CA HIS A 49 8.11 3.82 12.92
C HIS A 49 7.13 3.52 14.07
N GLU A 50 5.89 3.98 14.00
CA GLU A 50 4.88 3.86 15.05
C GLU A 50 3.68 3.06 14.54
N HIS A 51 3.06 2.26 15.43
CA HIS A 51 1.90 1.46 15.07
C HIS A 51 0.67 2.36 14.77
N PRO A 52 -0.13 2.08 13.71
CA PRO A 52 -1.25 2.95 13.35
C PRO A 52 -2.29 3.13 14.46
N LEU A 53 -2.66 2.07 15.17
CA LEU A 53 -3.61 2.17 16.29
C LEU A 53 -3.04 2.95 17.46
N TYR A 54 -1.72 2.87 17.70
CA TYR A 54 -1.06 3.72 18.69
C TYR A 54 -1.17 5.19 18.33
N LEU A 55 -0.94 5.56 17.08
CA LEU A 55 -1.07 6.94 16.62
C LEU A 55 -2.52 7.44 16.68
N ILE A 56 -3.51 6.58 16.40
CA ILE A 56 -4.92 6.91 16.60
C ILE A 56 -5.21 7.21 18.08
N GLU A 57 -4.74 6.36 18.99
CA GLU A 57 -4.92 6.58 20.45
C GLU A 57 -4.26 7.87 20.94
N GLN A 58 -3.13 8.25 20.33
CA GLN A 58 -2.44 9.50 20.63
C GLN A 58 -3.11 10.75 19.98
N GLY A 59 -4.22 10.58 19.28
CA GLY A 59 -4.90 11.67 18.58
C GLY A 59 -4.12 12.22 17.38
N LYS A 60 -3.27 11.41 16.76
CA LYS A 60 -2.39 11.79 15.64
C LYS A 60 -2.63 10.96 14.36
N PRO A 61 -3.89 10.68 13.96
CA PRO A 61 -4.16 9.89 12.75
C PRO A 61 -3.66 10.59 11.48
N GLU A 62 -3.71 11.92 11.43
CA GLU A 62 -3.26 12.70 10.27
C GLU A 62 -1.78 12.50 9.97
N LYS A 63 -0.93 12.27 10.99
CA LYS A 63 0.48 11.95 10.79
C LYS A 63 0.65 10.73 9.87
N VAL A 64 -0.16 9.68 10.07
CA VAL A 64 -0.12 8.46 9.25
C VAL A 64 -0.54 8.80 7.81
N ILE A 65 -1.67 9.48 7.67
CA ILE A 65 -2.24 9.82 6.36
C ILE A 65 -1.24 10.65 5.55
N ASP A 66 -0.65 11.66 6.16
CA ASP A 66 0.29 12.57 5.48
C ASP A 66 1.58 11.87 5.09
N MET A 67 2.17 11.09 5.98
CA MET A 67 3.43 10.40 5.70
C MET A 67 3.26 9.29 4.65
N LEU A 68 2.15 8.54 4.69
CA LEU A 68 1.82 7.57 3.64
C LEU A 68 1.58 8.28 2.31
N ALA A 69 0.76 9.34 2.30
CA ALA A 69 0.45 10.08 1.08
C ALA A 69 1.72 10.70 0.46
N GLU A 70 2.63 11.22 1.27
CA GLU A 70 3.90 11.77 0.78
C GLU A 70 4.77 10.67 0.14
N GLY A 71 4.99 9.56 0.83
CA GLY A 71 5.79 8.45 0.31
C GLY A 71 5.21 7.86 -0.98
N ILE A 72 3.89 7.64 -1.02
CA ILE A 72 3.20 7.13 -2.21
C ILE A 72 3.29 8.13 -3.36
N SER A 73 3.11 9.42 -3.08
CA SER A 73 3.11 10.46 -4.10
C SER A 73 4.46 10.64 -4.79
N LYS A 74 5.58 10.44 -4.08
CA LYS A 74 6.93 10.44 -4.69
C LYS A 74 7.01 9.44 -5.84
N VAL A 75 6.57 8.21 -5.60
CA VAL A 75 6.59 7.14 -6.60
C VAL A 75 5.63 7.46 -7.76
N CYS A 76 4.41 7.90 -7.45
CA CYS A 76 3.42 8.22 -8.48
C CYS A 76 3.86 9.37 -9.38
N ARG A 77 4.48 10.43 -8.84
CA ARG A 77 5.01 11.54 -9.62
C ARG A 77 6.15 11.12 -10.53
N ALA A 78 7.11 10.36 -10.00
CA ALA A 78 8.26 9.89 -10.77
C ALA A 78 7.86 8.99 -11.95
N LEU A 79 6.84 8.18 -11.76
CA LEU A 79 6.37 7.22 -12.77
C LEU A 79 5.29 7.77 -13.71
N ALA A 80 4.64 8.89 -13.41
CA ALA A 80 3.53 9.42 -14.22
C ALA A 80 3.92 9.59 -15.70
N PRO A 81 3.05 9.18 -16.66
CA PRO A 81 1.71 8.64 -16.50
C PRO A 81 1.64 7.11 -16.29
N ARG A 82 2.79 6.42 -16.19
CA ARG A 82 2.87 4.96 -16.02
C ARG A 82 2.18 4.53 -14.71
N PRO A 83 1.46 3.40 -14.69
CA PRO A 83 0.70 2.96 -13.53
C PRO A 83 1.60 2.56 -12.35
N VAL A 84 1.12 2.82 -11.16
CA VAL A 84 1.70 2.37 -9.90
C VAL A 84 0.63 1.57 -9.15
N VAL A 85 0.97 0.33 -8.74
CA VAL A 85 0.10 -0.51 -7.93
C VAL A 85 0.66 -0.56 -6.52
N LEU A 86 0.01 0.14 -5.59
CA LEU A 86 0.30 0.08 -4.17
C LEU A 86 -0.31 -1.17 -3.56
N ARG A 87 0.50 -2.04 -2.99
CA ARG A 87 0.02 -3.10 -2.11
C ARG A 87 -0.15 -2.52 -0.71
N PHE A 88 -1.37 -2.56 -0.17
CA PHE A 88 -1.64 -2.19 1.22
C PHE A 88 -0.75 -2.99 2.17
N SER A 89 -0.54 -2.48 3.38
CA SER A 89 0.41 -3.02 4.33
C SER A 89 0.18 -4.51 4.62
N ASP A 90 1.23 -5.32 4.45
CA ASP A 90 1.21 -6.78 4.57
C ASP A 90 2.22 -7.28 5.61
N PHE A 91 2.26 -6.60 6.75
CA PHE A 91 3.05 -7.06 7.87
C PHE A 91 2.45 -8.29 8.54
N LYS A 92 3.30 -9.14 9.04
CA LYS A 92 2.94 -10.15 10.03
C LYS A 92 2.72 -9.49 11.39
N SER A 93 1.96 -10.12 12.28
CA SER A 93 1.71 -9.58 13.63
C SER A 93 3.01 -9.27 14.38
N GLY A 94 4.04 -10.10 14.24
CA GLY A 94 5.36 -9.85 14.84
C GLY A 94 6.04 -8.60 14.30
N GLU A 95 5.89 -8.30 13.00
CA GLU A 95 6.46 -7.10 12.38
C GLU A 95 5.73 -5.83 12.85
N TYR A 96 4.39 -5.85 12.88
CA TYR A 96 3.59 -4.75 13.45
C TYR A 96 3.89 -4.54 14.93
N ARG A 97 4.11 -5.64 15.68
CA ARG A 97 4.45 -5.59 17.09
C ARG A 97 5.77 -4.84 17.37
N ASN A 98 6.70 -4.88 16.41
CA ASN A 98 8.00 -4.18 16.51
C ASN A 98 7.89 -2.66 16.25
N LEU A 99 6.80 -2.18 15.68
CA LEU A 99 6.54 -0.75 15.59
C LEU A 99 6.24 -0.19 16.99
N LYS A 100 6.62 1.04 17.25
CA LYS A 100 6.40 1.69 18.56
C LYS A 100 4.92 1.63 18.96
N GLY A 101 4.65 1.06 20.12
CA GLY A 101 3.30 0.84 20.66
C GLY A 101 2.57 -0.37 20.09
N GLY A 102 3.20 -1.15 19.18
CA GLY A 102 2.59 -2.31 18.56
C GLY A 102 2.34 -3.49 19.52
N ASP A 103 3.16 -3.62 20.54
CA ASP A 103 3.04 -4.66 21.56
C ASP A 103 1.69 -4.66 22.30
N LYS A 104 1.02 -3.51 22.32
CA LYS A 104 -0.31 -3.33 22.94
C LYS A 104 -1.44 -3.91 22.06
N TYR A 105 -1.29 -3.90 20.75
CA TYR A 105 -2.39 -4.20 19.81
C TYR A 105 -2.22 -5.54 19.10
N GLU A 106 -1.00 -6.05 19.03
CA GLU A 106 -0.68 -7.21 18.23
C GLU A 106 -0.57 -8.48 19.05
N PRO A 107 -1.23 -9.58 18.62
CA PRO A 107 -1.10 -10.87 19.27
C PRO A 107 0.31 -11.44 19.08
N VAL A 108 0.71 -12.32 19.98
CA VAL A 108 1.87 -13.19 19.76
C VAL A 108 1.40 -14.42 19.02
N GLU A 109 1.79 -14.56 17.75
CA GLU A 109 1.44 -15.68 16.91
C GLU A 109 2.62 -16.66 16.78
N PRO A 110 2.47 -17.93 17.13
CA PRO A 110 3.56 -18.91 17.04
C PRO A 110 3.90 -19.29 15.60
N ALA A 111 2.95 -19.15 14.67
CA ALA A 111 3.13 -19.38 13.23
C ALA A 111 2.49 -18.24 12.45
N ASP A 112 3.27 -17.19 12.19
CA ASP A 112 2.79 -15.93 11.63
C ASP A 112 2.68 -15.92 10.10
N LEU A 113 3.13 -16.97 9.40
CA LEU A 113 3.15 -17.00 7.93
C LEU A 113 1.72 -16.94 7.34
N LEU A 114 0.77 -17.66 7.93
CA LEU A 114 -0.63 -17.69 7.53
C LEU A 114 -1.56 -16.97 8.52
N GLY A 115 -0.98 -16.25 9.48
CA GLY A 115 -1.70 -15.65 10.58
C GLY A 115 -2.62 -14.49 10.22
N TRP A 116 -2.87 -13.65 11.18
CA TRP A 116 -3.71 -12.46 11.04
C TRP A 116 -2.99 -11.38 10.22
N ARG A 117 -3.20 -11.41 8.90
CA ARG A 117 -2.46 -10.58 7.96
C ARG A 117 -3.27 -10.32 6.68
N GLY A 118 -3.00 -9.19 6.01
CA GLY A 118 -3.67 -8.80 4.78
C GLY A 118 -5.18 -8.61 4.94
N ALA A 119 -5.97 -9.10 3.98
CA ALA A 119 -7.42 -8.90 3.94
C ALA A 119 -8.13 -9.23 5.26
N SER A 120 -7.75 -10.35 5.93
CA SER A 120 -8.38 -10.74 7.21
C SER A 120 -8.23 -9.70 8.32
N ARG A 121 -7.14 -8.94 8.29
CA ARG A 121 -6.86 -7.85 9.23
C ARG A 121 -7.72 -6.64 8.95
N TYR A 122 -7.92 -6.28 7.69
CA TYR A 122 -8.55 -5.01 7.29
C TYR A 122 -10.03 -4.92 7.66
N TYR A 123 -10.77 -6.04 7.62
CA TYR A 123 -12.17 -6.07 8.04
C TYR A 123 -12.37 -6.49 9.50
N ASP A 124 -11.30 -6.83 10.23
CA ASP A 124 -11.39 -7.10 11.66
C ASP A 124 -11.64 -5.78 12.41
N PRO A 125 -12.68 -5.70 13.28
CA PRO A 125 -12.97 -4.50 14.06
C PRO A 125 -11.78 -3.99 14.88
N LYS A 126 -10.85 -4.87 15.24
CA LYS A 126 -9.63 -4.49 15.97
C LYS A 126 -8.65 -3.69 15.15
N TYR A 127 -8.70 -3.77 13.82
CA TYR A 127 -7.73 -3.12 12.94
C TYR A 127 -8.34 -2.20 11.88
N THR A 128 -9.63 -2.33 11.56
CA THR A 128 -10.29 -1.56 10.50
C THR A 128 -10.04 -0.05 10.59
N ALA A 129 -9.96 0.52 11.79
CA ALA A 129 -9.65 1.93 11.98
C ALA A 129 -8.27 2.31 11.42
N ALA A 130 -7.27 1.44 11.57
CA ALA A 130 -5.94 1.62 11.00
C ALA A 130 -5.96 1.50 9.46
N PHE A 131 -6.64 0.49 8.92
CA PHE A 131 -6.78 0.33 7.47
C PHE A 131 -7.44 1.56 6.81
N ARG A 132 -8.42 2.17 7.46
CA ARG A 132 -9.04 3.40 6.96
C ARG A 132 -8.04 4.56 6.82
N LEU A 133 -6.94 4.60 7.58
CA LEU A 133 -5.89 5.61 7.39
C LEU A 133 -5.13 5.39 6.08
N GLU A 134 -4.84 4.13 5.72
CA GLU A 134 -4.21 3.79 4.43
C GLU A 134 -5.14 4.21 3.27
N LEU A 135 -6.45 3.93 3.38
CA LEU A 135 -7.43 4.34 2.37
C LEU A 135 -7.50 5.87 2.21
N LYS A 136 -7.50 6.61 3.31
CA LYS A 136 -7.49 8.08 3.30
C LYS A 136 -6.21 8.63 2.66
N ALA A 137 -5.06 8.00 2.91
CA ALA A 137 -3.81 8.38 2.25
C ALA A 137 -3.88 8.17 0.73
N VAL A 138 -4.39 7.03 0.27
CA VAL A 138 -4.63 6.75 -1.16
C VAL A 138 -5.57 7.79 -1.76
N LYS A 139 -6.67 8.10 -1.08
CA LYS A 139 -7.62 9.11 -1.54
C LYS A 139 -6.96 10.48 -1.66
N LYS A 140 -6.18 10.89 -0.65
CA LYS A 140 -5.42 12.14 -0.68
C LYS A 140 -4.50 12.22 -1.88
N VAL A 141 -3.73 11.17 -2.16
CA VAL A 141 -2.85 11.11 -3.35
C VAL A 141 -3.64 11.24 -4.65
N ARG A 142 -4.77 10.56 -4.77
CA ARG A 142 -5.55 10.55 -6.01
C ARG A 142 -6.38 11.83 -6.23
N GLU A 143 -6.94 12.39 -5.18
CA GLU A 143 -7.89 13.50 -5.26
C GLU A 143 -7.21 14.85 -4.99
N GLU A 144 -6.45 14.99 -3.90
CA GLU A 144 -5.82 16.26 -3.56
C GLU A 144 -4.53 16.50 -4.36
N TYR A 145 -3.70 15.46 -4.55
CA TYR A 145 -2.47 15.58 -5.34
C TYR A 145 -2.68 15.31 -6.83
N GLY A 146 -3.87 14.86 -7.25
CA GLY A 146 -4.25 14.65 -8.64
C GLY A 146 -3.56 13.46 -9.34
N LEU A 147 -2.92 12.55 -8.59
CA LEU A 147 -2.12 11.46 -9.13
C LEU A 147 -2.99 10.24 -9.45
N LYS A 148 -3.66 10.24 -10.60
CA LYS A 148 -4.60 9.20 -11.02
C LYS A 148 -3.95 7.90 -11.49
N ASN A 149 -2.64 7.87 -11.67
CA ASN A 149 -1.88 6.66 -12.01
C ASN A 149 -1.72 5.67 -10.84
N LEU A 150 -2.15 6.03 -9.62
CA LEU A 150 -2.17 5.16 -8.45
C LEU A 150 -3.33 4.16 -8.50
N ASN A 151 -3.01 2.87 -8.37
CA ASN A 151 -3.93 1.76 -8.20
C ASN A 151 -3.59 1.00 -6.91
N CYS A 152 -4.46 0.11 -6.45
CA CYS A 152 -4.23 -0.62 -5.19
C CYS A 152 -4.30 -2.13 -5.35
N MET A 153 -3.63 -2.83 -4.42
CA MET A 153 -3.65 -4.29 -4.32
C MET A 153 -3.93 -4.69 -2.86
N ILE A 154 -4.89 -5.60 -2.68
CA ILE A 154 -5.22 -6.19 -1.37
C ILE A 154 -4.36 -7.45 -1.20
N PRO A 155 -3.45 -7.50 -0.20
CA PRO A 155 -2.63 -8.68 0.07
C PRO A 155 -3.40 -9.78 0.79
N PHE A 156 -2.98 -11.02 0.63
CA PHE A 156 -3.54 -12.20 1.32
C PHE A 156 -5.07 -12.25 1.31
N CYS A 157 -5.66 -12.08 0.14
CA CYS A 157 -7.10 -12.21 -0.06
C CYS A 157 -7.41 -13.69 -0.38
N ARG A 158 -7.78 -14.46 0.64
CA ARG A 158 -7.91 -15.92 0.57
C ARG A 158 -9.24 -16.39 0.02
N THR A 159 -10.29 -15.56 0.15
CA THR A 159 -11.65 -15.91 -0.24
C THR A 159 -12.39 -14.74 -0.90
N VAL A 160 -13.42 -15.07 -1.70
CA VAL A 160 -14.31 -14.06 -2.28
C VAL A 160 -15.00 -13.22 -1.20
N ALA A 161 -15.34 -13.84 -0.06
CA ALA A 161 -15.99 -13.16 1.06
C ALA A 161 -15.06 -12.11 1.69
N GLU A 162 -13.76 -12.40 1.82
CA GLU A 162 -12.78 -11.41 2.28
C GLU A 162 -12.68 -10.23 1.31
N ALA A 163 -12.59 -10.51 0.01
CA ALA A 163 -12.58 -9.46 -1.00
C ALA A 163 -13.81 -8.56 -0.90
N ALA A 164 -15.00 -9.15 -0.75
CA ALA A 164 -16.25 -8.40 -0.62
C ALA A 164 -16.27 -7.49 0.62
N LYS A 165 -15.79 -7.99 1.77
CA LYS A 165 -15.71 -7.19 3.02
C LYS A 165 -14.74 -6.01 2.88
N VAL A 166 -13.54 -6.26 2.35
CA VAL A 166 -12.53 -5.21 2.18
C VAL A 166 -12.98 -4.17 1.16
N THR A 167 -13.54 -4.59 0.03
CA THR A 167 -14.04 -3.65 -1.00
C THR A 167 -15.23 -2.83 -0.50
N ALA A 168 -16.08 -3.37 0.40
CA ALA A 168 -17.13 -2.59 1.05
C ALA A 168 -16.56 -1.45 1.88
N ILE A 169 -15.52 -1.71 2.70
CA ILE A 169 -14.84 -0.67 3.49
C ILE A 169 -14.18 0.37 2.57
N MET A 170 -13.54 -0.06 1.48
CA MET A 170 -12.96 0.85 0.50
C MET A 170 -14.02 1.77 -0.13
N LYS A 171 -15.19 1.22 -0.46
CA LYS A 171 -16.32 1.99 -1.01
C LYS A 171 -16.84 3.02 -0.01
N GLU A 172 -16.93 2.67 1.28
CA GLU A 172 -17.33 3.62 2.34
C GLU A 172 -16.36 4.82 2.43
N GLU A 173 -15.08 4.61 2.17
CA GLU A 173 -14.08 5.68 2.11
C GLU A 173 -14.03 6.39 0.74
N GLY A 174 -14.88 5.99 -0.21
CA GLY A 174 -14.96 6.59 -1.54
C GLY A 174 -13.96 6.05 -2.57
N LEU A 175 -13.34 4.90 -2.30
CA LEU A 175 -12.44 4.21 -3.21
C LEU A 175 -13.17 3.01 -3.85
N GLU A 176 -13.75 3.22 -5.01
CA GLU A 176 -14.47 2.19 -5.74
C GLU A 176 -13.77 1.87 -7.07
N ARG A 177 -13.68 0.58 -7.41
CA ARG A 177 -13.12 0.12 -8.67
C ARG A 177 -13.89 0.72 -9.85
N GLY A 178 -13.17 1.25 -10.82
CA GLY A 178 -13.75 1.86 -12.02
C GLY A 178 -12.73 1.97 -13.16
N PRO A 179 -13.08 2.70 -14.23
CA PRO A 179 -12.16 2.90 -15.35
C PRO A 179 -10.81 3.50 -14.95
N ASP A 180 -10.82 4.44 -14.00
CA ASP A 180 -9.65 5.20 -13.56
C ASP A 180 -9.00 4.65 -12.28
N PHE A 181 -9.55 3.58 -11.69
CA PHE A 181 -9.02 2.96 -10.49
C PHE A 181 -9.13 1.44 -10.55
N LYS A 182 -8.00 0.79 -10.69
CA LYS A 182 -7.92 -0.66 -10.70
C LYS A 182 -7.63 -1.19 -9.30
N LEU A 183 -8.28 -2.29 -8.95
CA LEU A 183 -8.06 -3.00 -7.72
C LEU A 183 -7.59 -4.42 -8.04
N PHE A 184 -6.45 -4.79 -7.49
CA PHE A 184 -5.82 -6.10 -7.62
C PHE A 184 -6.01 -6.89 -6.32
N LEU A 185 -6.03 -8.21 -6.45
CA LEU A 185 -6.04 -9.13 -5.32
C LEU A 185 -4.79 -10.00 -5.38
N MET A 186 -4.12 -10.14 -4.24
CA MET A 186 -3.01 -11.07 -4.07
C MET A 186 -3.50 -12.23 -3.19
N ALA A 187 -3.62 -13.42 -3.80
CA ALA A 187 -4.02 -14.66 -3.15
C ALA A 187 -2.84 -15.32 -2.44
#